data_456e6856659ed3d6bd5a8081f32eefeb
#
_entry.id   456e6856659ed3d6bd5a8081f32eefeb
#
_cell.length_a   1.000
_cell.length_b   1.000
_cell.length_c   1.000
_cell.angle_alpha   90.00
_cell.angle_beta   90.00
_cell.angle_gamma   90.00
#
_symmetry.space_group_name_H-M   'P 1'
#
loop_
_entity.id
_entity.type
_entity.pdbx_description
1 polymer ?
#
loop_
_entity_poly.entity_id
_entity_poly.type
_entity_poly.pdbx_seq_one_letter_code
_entity_poly.pdbx_strand_id
1 'polypeptide(L)'
;MAAEIYFFDTLVQNWDRVIHNPNLLIKNDLYGMIDQEESFVEAAGLEVERSYLPKPWMENGVANHSGEFEEHPLWERIKNRRGISFDGIVRKFKRLPQEQIESYGSGVEFNIWSRSASDRISEYIFEAIENVETIRDAIEVNRRS
;
A
#
# COMPACT_ATOMS: atom_id res chain seq x y z
N MET A 1 -10.09 -9.10 6.32
CA MET A 1 -10.43 -7.86 5.59
C MET A 1 -9.64 -6.65 6.11
N ALA A 2 -9.81 -6.17 7.38
CA ALA A 2 -9.06 -4.99 7.88
C ALA A 2 -7.54 -5.10 7.69
N ALA A 3 -6.94 -6.24 8.03
CA ALA A 3 -5.53 -6.49 7.83
C ALA A 3 -5.10 -6.48 6.35
N GLU A 4 -5.97 -6.95 5.45
CA GLU A 4 -5.67 -6.94 4.02
C GLU A 4 -5.68 -5.51 3.45
N ILE A 5 -6.61 -4.66 3.91
CA ILE A 5 -6.65 -3.24 3.51
C ILE A 5 -5.41 -2.53 4.03
N TYR A 6 -5.08 -2.68 5.31
CA TYR A 6 -3.89 -2.08 5.89
C TYR A 6 -2.61 -2.49 5.13
N PHE A 7 -2.47 -3.78 4.84
CA PHE A 7 -1.35 -4.29 4.07
C PHE A 7 -1.29 -3.70 2.66
N PHE A 8 -2.45 -3.62 1.99
CA PHE A 8 -2.54 -3.03 0.66
C PHE A 8 -2.13 -1.56 0.68
N ASP A 9 -2.71 -0.76 1.59
CA ASP A 9 -2.38 0.67 1.69
C ASP A 9 -0.90 0.89 2.02
N THR A 10 -0.31 0.06 2.88
CA THR A 10 1.13 0.07 3.14
C THR A 10 1.92 -0.20 1.85
N LEU A 11 1.53 -1.22 1.09
CA LEU A 11 2.23 -1.62 -0.12
C LEU A 11 2.18 -0.54 -1.20
N VAL A 12 1.02 0.10 -1.40
CA VAL A 12 0.84 1.15 -2.42
C VAL A 12 1.19 2.55 -1.92
N GLN A 13 1.64 2.66 -0.67
CA GLN A 13 1.96 3.92 0.00
C GLN A 13 0.80 4.92 -0.05
N ASN A 14 -0.42 4.47 0.25
CA ASN A 14 -1.59 5.34 0.34
C ASN A 14 -1.60 6.06 1.71
N TRP A 15 -1.00 7.23 1.76
CA TRP A 15 -0.84 8.05 2.97
C TRP A 15 -2.08 8.87 3.33
N ASP A 16 -3.03 9.00 2.41
CA ASP A 16 -4.25 9.78 2.61
C ASP A 16 -5.30 9.02 3.45
N ARG A 17 -5.13 7.71 3.63
CA ARG A 17 -6.03 6.92 4.46
C ARG A 17 -5.66 7.00 5.93
N VAL A 18 -6.15 8.04 6.59
CA VAL A 18 -5.90 8.36 8.01
C VAL A 18 -7.21 8.44 8.80
N ILE A 19 -7.14 8.56 10.14
CA ILE A 19 -8.34 8.54 10.99
C ILE A 19 -9.36 9.63 10.61
N HIS A 20 -8.91 10.83 10.30
CA HIS A 20 -9.78 11.94 9.95
C HIS A 20 -10.22 11.96 8.47
N ASN A 21 -9.55 11.17 7.63
CA ASN A 21 -9.91 10.92 6.22
C ASN A 21 -9.83 9.41 5.91
N PRO A 22 -10.77 8.61 6.43
CA PRO A 22 -10.63 7.15 6.37
C PRO A 22 -10.82 6.57 4.97
N ASN A 23 -11.47 7.29 4.05
CA ASN A 23 -11.72 6.83 2.68
C ASN A 23 -12.20 5.36 2.60
N LEU A 24 -13.04 4.98 3.59
CA LEU A 24 -13.58 3.64 3.76
C LEU A 24 -15.10 3.69 3.90
N LEU A 25 -15.78 2.89 3.11
CA LEU A 25 -17.19 2.58 3.29
C LEU A 25 -17.29 1.28 4.07
N ILE A 26 -17.99 1.31 5.21
CA ILE A 26 -18.18 0.14 6.07
C ILE A 26 -19.66 -0.14 6.20
N LYS A 27 -20.07 -1.36 5.82
CA LYS A 27 -21.43 -1.84 6.02
C LYS A 27 -21.38 -3.26 6.58
N ASN A 28 -21.73 -3.43 7.86
CA ASN A 28 -21.52 -4.67 8.60
C ASN A 28 -20.03 -5.05 8.57
N ASP A 29 -19.69 -6.24 8.02
CA ASP A 29 -18.32 -6.74 7.87
C ASP A 29 -17.75 -6.52 6.47
N LEU A 30 -18.45 -5.78 5.62
CA LEU A 30 -18.00 -5.42 4.28
C LEU A 30 -17.28 -4.08 4.33
N TYR A 31 -16.15 -4.02 3.63
CA TYR A 31 -15.33 -2.82 3.47
C TYR A 31 -15.23 -2.47 2.00
N GLY A 32 -15.48 -1.24 1.66
CA GLY A 32 -15.19 -0.66 0.35
C GLY A 32 -14.12 0.42 0.49
N MET A 33 -13.06 0.30 -0.27
CA MET A 33 -12.05 1.35 -0.37
C MET A 33 -12.48 2.34 -1.44
N ILE A 34 -12.41 3.62 -1.12
CA ILE A 34 -12.66 4.73 -2.05
C ILE A 34 -11.45 5.66 -2.00
N ASP A 35 -11.35 6.52 -2.99
CA ASP A 35 -10.32 7.56 -3.06
C ASP A 35 -8.90 7.00 -2.92
N GLN A 36 -8.35 6.55 -4.04
CA GLN A 36 -7.01 5.95 -4.12
C GLN A 36 -6.03 6.89 -4.84
N GLU A 37 -6.36 8.17 -5.00
CA GLU A 37 -5.58 9.10 -5.81
C GLU A 37 -4.17 9.36 -5.28
N GLU A 38 -3.98 9.24 -3.95
CA GLU A 38 -2.68 9.36 -3.30
C GLU A 38 -1.84 8.06 -3.33
N SER A 39 -2.36 6.99 -3.95
CA SER A 39 -1.61 5.75 -4.09
C SER A 39 -0.51 5.88 -5.15
N PHE A 40 0.66 5.31 -4.88
CA PHE A 40 1.81 5.31 -5.78
C PHE A 40 2.38 6.70 -6.13
N VAL A 41 2.02 7.75 -5.41
CA VAL A 41 2.46 9.13 -5.72
C VAL A 41 3.99 9.23 -5.77
N GLU A 42 4.69 8.63 -4.81
CA GLU A 42 6.15 8.57 -4.80
C GLU A 42 6.71 7.72 -5.95
N ALA A 43 6.13 6.53 -6.16
CA ALA A 43 6.54 5.64 -7.24
C ALA A 43 6.38 6.30 -8.61
N ALA A 44 5.31 7.07 -8.80
CA ALA A 44 5.08 7.85 -10.02
C ALA A 44 6.08 9.01 -10.19
N GLY A 45 6.84 9.36 -9.15
CA GLY A 45 7.79 10.47 -9.17
C GLY A 45 7.10 11.83 -9.23
N LEU A 46 5.90 11.92 -8.69
CA LEU A 46 5.22 13.18 -8.49
C LEU A 46 5.87 13.90 -7.32
N GLU A 47 6.24 15.16 -7.52
CA GLU A 47 6.79 15.98 -6.45
C GLU A 47 5.69 16.29 -5.43
N VAL A 48 5.77 15.61 -4.29
CA VAL A 48 4.96 15.92 -3.11
C VAL A 48 5.89 16.21 -1.95
N GLU A 49 5.42 16.99 -0.99
CA GLU A 49 6.18 17.31 0.21
C GLU A 49 6.65 16.07 1.00
N ARG A 50 6.07 14.90 0.69
CA ARG A 50 6.33 13.59 1.33
C ARG A 50 7.30 12.69 0.54
N SER A 51 7.93 13.17 -0.52
CA SER A 51 8.75 12.38 -1.46
C SER A 51 10.06 11.80 -0.92
N TYR A 52 10.21 11.74 0.40
CA TYR A 52 11.38 11.15 1.06
C TYR A 52 11.04 9.95 1.96
N LEU A 53 9.82 9.44 1.88
CA LEU A 53 9.45 8.30 2.71
C LEU A 53 10.07 7.01 2.15
N PRO A 54 10.68 6.18 3.00
CA PRO A 54 11.30 4.95 2.53
C PRO A 54 10.24 3.99 1.98
N LYS A 55 10.60 3.22 0.95
CA LYS A 55 9.74 2.16 0.43
C LYS A 55 9.39 1.17 1.56
N PRO A 56 8.20 0.55 1.56
CA PRO A 56 7.72 -0.30 2.66
C PRO A 56 8.64 -1.46 3.05
N TRP A 57 9.51 -1.88 2.16
CA TRP A 57 10.49 -2.95 2.42
C TRP A 57 11.86 -2.44 2.88
N MET A 58 12.03 -1.14 2.98
CA MET A 58 13.23 -0.52 3.53
C MET A 58 13.10 -0.33 5.04
N GLU A 59 14.23 -0.04 5.68
CA GLU A 59 14.27 0.30 7.10
C GLU A 59 13.32 1.47 7.40
N ASN A 60 12.47 1.31 8.40
CA ASN A 60 11.41 2.25 8.80
C ASN A 60 10.32 2.51 7.75
N GLY A 61 10.29 1.79 6.63
CA GLY A 61 9.30 2.00 5.57
C GLY A 61 7.85 1.71 6.01
N VAL A 62 7.66 0.80 6.96
CA VAL A 62 6.34 0.47 7.52
C VAL A 62 5.97 1.35 8.72
N ALA A 63 6.93 1.94 9.41
CA ALA A 63 6.69 2.76 10.61
C ALA A 63 5.74 3.93 10.34
N ASN A 64 5.82 4.51 9.17
CA ASN A 64 4.98 5.65 8.76
C ASN A 64 3.48 5.32 8.69
N HIS A 65 3.11 4.06 8.43
CA HIS A 65 1.71 3.61 8.47
C HIS A 65 1.25 3.17 9.87
N SER A 66 2.15 3.06 10.83
CA SER A 66 1.87 2.56 12.18
C SER A 66 1.73 3.65 13.25
N GLY A 67 1.52 4.91 12.86
CA GLY A 67 1.10 5.94 13.79
C GLY A 67 2.14 6.96 14.22
N GLU A 68 3.35 7.00 13.64
CA GLU A 68 4.32 8.05 13.99
C GLU A 68 3.94 9.44 13.47
N PHE A 69 3.19 9.52 12.37
CA PHE A 69 2.76 10.80 11.78
C PHE A 69 1.25 10.95 11.73
N GLU A 70 0.54 9.99 11.15
CA GLU A 70 -0.93 9.95 11.11
C GLU A 70 -1.40 8.51 11.12
N GLU A 71 -2.23 8.14 12.10
CA GLU A 71 -2.64 6.76 12.32
C GLU A 71 -3.62 6.28 11.24
N HIS A 72 -3.32 5.12 10.67
CA HIS A 72 -4.21 4.45 9.73
C HIS A 72 -5.50 4.00 10.44
N PRO A 73 -6.71 4.22 9.89
CA PRO A 73 -8.00 4.00 10.57
C PRO A 73 -8.25 2.54 10.98
N LEU A 74 -7.52 1.59 10.40
CA LEU A 74 -7.62 0.18 10.75
C LEU A 74 -6.48 -0.30 11.66
N TRP A 75 -5.53 0.57 12.04
CA TRP A 75 -4.39 0.18 12.87
C TRP A 75 -4.81 -0.43 14.19
N GLU A 76 -5.66 0.21 14.95
CA GLU A 76 -6.17 -0.29 16.24
C GLU A 76 -6.95 -1.62 16.11
N ARG A 77 -7.42 -1.95 14.90
CA ARG A 77 -8.08 -3.24 14.63
C ARG A 77 -7.12 -4.39 14.43
N ILE A 78 -5.84 -4.11 14.18
CA ILE A 78 -4.82 -5.12 13.91
C ILE A 78 -3.71 -5.14 14.96
N LYS A 79 -3.41 -3.99 15.59
CA LYS A 79 -2.40 -3.84 16.63
C LYS A 79 -2.66 -4.79 17.79
N ASN A 80 -1.62 -5.49 18.22
CA ASN A 80 -1.65 -6.41 19.36
C ASN A 80 -2.74 -7.52 19.31
N ARG A 81 -3.39 -7.75 18.16
CA ARG A 81 -4.42 -8.78 18.03
C ARG A 81 -3.84 -10.13 17.62
N ARG A 82 -4.24 -11.17 18.33
CA ARG A 82 -3.91 -12.56 17.96
C ARG A 82 -4.79 -13.05 16.81
N GLY A 83 -4.27 -13.99 16.03
CA GLY A 83 -5.03 -14.64 14.95
C GLY A 83 -5.13 -13.86 13.65
N ILE A 84 -4.48 -12.70 13.54
CA ILE A 84 -4.32 -12.01 12.26
C ILE A 84 -3.22 -12.67 11.46
N SER A 85 -3.47 -12.94 10.18
CA SER A 85 -2.48 -13.41 9.22
C SER A 85 -2.54 -12.59 7.94
N PHE A 86 -1.38 -12.23 7.44
CA PHE A 86 -1.22 -11.57 6.14
C PHE A 86 -0.90 -12.56 5.00
N ASP A 87 -0.79 -13.85 5.28
CA ASP A 87 -0.41 -14.87 4.28
C ASP A 87 -1.36 -14.93 3.09
N GLY A 88 -2.65 -14.65 3.33
CA GLY A 88 -3.66 -14.62 2.27
C GLY A 88 -3.36 -13.54 1.23
N ILE A 89 -3.09 -12.32 1.67
CA ILE A 89 -2.79 -11.20 0.76
C ILE A 89 -1.41 -11.36 0.12
N VAL A 90 -0.40 -11.82 0.87
CA VAL A 90 0.93 -12.13 0.32
C VAL A 90 0.82 -13.11 -0.84
N ARG A 91 0.05 -14.20 -0.67
CA ARG A 91 -0.19 -15.15 -1.78
C ARG A 91 -0.91 -14.54 -2.97
N LYS A 92 -1.85 -13.61 -2.75
CA LYS A 92 -2.55 -12.91 -3.83
C LYS A 92 -1.55 -12.06 -4.64
N PHE A 93 -0.71 -11.27 -3.96
CA PHE A 93 0.30 -10.44 -4.63
C PHE A 93 1.32 -11.27 -5.43
N LYS A 94 1.85 -12.35 -4.85
CA LYS A 94 2.78 -13.24 -5.56
C LYS A 94 2.19 -13.93 -6.79
N ARG A 95 0.88 -13.94 -6.94
CA ARG A 95 0.17 -14.55 -8.07
C ARG A 95 -0.29 -13.54 -9.12
N LEU A 96 -0.04 -12.25 -8.91
CA LEU A 96 -0.39 -11.25 -9.92
C LEU A 96 0.37 -11.55 -11.21
N PRO A 97 -0.34 -11.72 -12.34
CA PRO A 97 0.31 -11.96 -13.63
C PRO A 97 1.11 -10.73 -14.06
N GLN A 98 2.35 -10.94 -14.49
CA GLN A 98 3.20 -9.86 -14.98
C GLN A 98 2.53 -9.07 -16.10
N GLU A 99 1.92 -9.77 -17.07
CA GLU A 99 1.20 -9.16 -18.19
C GLU A 99 0.08 -8.22 -17.72
N GLN A 100 -0.58 -8.54 -16.60
CA GLN A 100 -1.63 -7.69 -16.04
C GLN A 100 -1.05 -6.39 -15.50
N ILE A 101 0.09 -6.43 -14.80
CA ILE A 101 0.77 -5.25 -14.26
C ILE A 101 1.23 -4.35 -15.40
N GLU A 102 1.87 -4.91 -16.41
CA GLU A 102 2.35 -4.19 -17.59
C GLU A 102 1.20 -3.57 -18.41
N SER A 103 0.02 -4.19 -18.39
CA SER A 103 -1.15 -3.72 -19.15
C SER A 103 -1.85 -2.51 -18.53
N TYR A 104 -1.63 -2.20 -17.26
CA TYR A 104 -2.35 -1.10 -16.59
C TYR A 104 -2.08 0.28 -17.22
N GLY A 105 -0.92 0.49 -17.83
CA GLY A 105 -0.60 1.71 -18.58
C GLY A 105 -1.08 1.70 -20.03
N SER A 106 -1.49 0.52 -20.57
CA SER A 106 -1.89 0.39 -21.96
C SER A 106 -3.34 0.86 -22.14
N GLY A 107 -3.56 1.85 -22.98
CA GLY A 107 -4.89 2.38 -23.28
C GLY A 107 -5.29 3.62 -22.51
N VAL A 108 -4.43 4.12 -21.65
CA VAL A 108 -4.58 5.46 -21.10
C VAL A 108 -3.81 6.41 -22.01
N GLU A 109 -4.52 7.28 -22.72
CA GLU A 109 -3.90 8.37 -23.50
C GLU A 109 -3.36 9.41 -22.53
N PHE A 110 -2.12 9.23 -22.15
CA PHE A 110 -1.41 10.19 -21.33
C PHE A 110 -0.54 11.09 -22.20
N ASN A 111 -0.35 12.33 -21.80
CA ASN A 111 0.72 13.16 -22.30
C ASN A 111 2.09 12.61 -21.82
N ILE A 112 3.18 13.14 -22.33
CA ILE A 112 4.56 12.62 -22.17
C ILE A 112 4.96 12.26 -20.73
N TRP A 113 4.40 12.92 -19.73
CA TRP A 113 4.68 12.70 -18.30
C TRP A 113 4.13 11.37 -17.78
N SER A 114 3.02 10.94 -18.28
CA SER A 114 2.25 9.83 -17.75
C SER A 114 2.77 8.45 -18.19
N ARG A 115 3.40 8.34 -19.36
CA ARG A 115 4.03 7.08 -19.76
C ARG A 115 5.19 6.72 -18.82
N SER A 116 6.02 7.73 -18.49
CA SER A 116 7.09 7.57 -17.51
C SER A 116 6.58 7.25 -16.09
N ALA A 117 5.43 7.78 -15.69
CA ALA A 117 4.82 7.46 -14.40
C ALA A 117 4.29 6.01 -14.36
N SER A 118 3.61 5.57 -15.43
CA SER A 118 3.13 4.19 -15.54
C SER A 118 4.27 3.16 -15.45
N ASP A 119 5.37 3.41 -16.17
CA ASP A 119 6.53 2.53 -16.16
C ASP A 119 7.11 2.43 -14.73
N ARG A 120 7.29 3.57 -14.05
CA ARG A 120 7.77 3.61 -12.66
C ARG A 120 6.84 2.91 -11.66
N ILE A 121 5.53 3.06 -11.83
CA ILE A 121 4.54 2.35 -11.00
C ILE A 121 4.66 0.85 -11.23
N SER A 122 4.80 0.40 -12.47
CA SER A 122 4.98 -1.02 -12.78
C SER A 122 6.26 -1.57 -12.16
N GLU A 123 7.38 -0.87 -12.30
CA GLU A 123 8.65 -1.23 -11.66
C GLU A 123 8.51 -1.31 -10.14
N TYR A 124 7.85 -0.33 -9.52
CA TYR A 124 7.58 -0.33 -8.09
C TYR A 124 6.75 -1.55 -7.66
N ILE A 125 5.69 -1.90 -8.41
CA ILE A 125 4.85 -3.06 -8.11
C ILE A 125 5.67 -4.36 -8.20
N PHE A 126 6.55 -4.50 -9.18
CA PHE A 126 7.44 -5.67 -9.27
C PHE A 126 8.38 -5.75 -8.06
N GLU A 127 9.05 -4.67 -7.70
CA GLU A 127 9.89 -4.63 -6.50
C GLU A 127 9.08 -4.96 -5.23
N ALA A 128 7.86 -4.42 -5.11
CA ALA A 128 6.98 -4.68 -3.97
C ALA A 128 6.57 -6.17 -3.88
N ILE A 129 6.32 -6.83 -5.01
CA ILE A 129 6.02 -8.26 -5.07
C ILE A 129 7.23 -9.09 -4.64
N GLU A 130 8.43 -8.74 -5.10
CA GLU A 130 9.67 -9.41 -4.69
C GLU A 130 9.92 -9.30 -3.18
N ASN A 131 9.55 -8.17 -2.60
CA ASN A 131 9.77 -7.85 -1.18
C ASN A 131 8.52 -8.02 -0.30
N VAL A 132 7.45 -8.62 -0.80
CA VAL A 132 6.17 -8.70 -0.09
C VAL A 132 6.24 -9.43 1.26
N GLU A 133 7.16 -10.39 1.40
CA GLU A 133 7.39 -11.07 2.68
C GLU A 133 8.13 -10.17 3.68
N THR A 134 9.09 -9.38 3.22
CA THR A 134 9.77 -8.38 4.04
C THR A 134 8.79 -7.34 4.59
N ILE A 135 7.85 -6.87 3.74
CA ILE A 135 6.78 -5.96 4.16
C ILE A 135 5.90 -6.62 5.23
N ARG A 136 5.48 -7.89 5.00
CA ARG A 136 4.71 -8.66 5.99
C ARG A 136 5.42 -8.73 7.33
N ASP A 137 6.69 -9.10 7.33
CA ASP A 137 7.47 -9.30 8.55
C ASP A 137 7.67 -7.97 9.31
N ALA A 138 7.88 -6.87 8.60
CA ALA A 138 7.97 -5.54 9.19
C ALA A 138 6.63 -5.11 9.83
N ILE A 139 5.50 -5.34 9.16
CA ILE A 139 4.16 -5.09 9.74
C ILE A 139 3.94 -5.98 10.97
N GLU A 140 4.33 -7.26 10.92
CA GLU A 140 4.18 -8.19 12.04
C GLU A 140 5.01 -7.76 13.27
N VAL A 141 6.20 -7.23 13.08
CA VAL A 141 7.03 -6.66 14.16
C VAL A 141 6.34 -5.44 14.77
N ASN A 142 5.98 -4.46 13.93
CA ASN A 142 5.39 -3.21 14.39
C ASN A 142 4.06 -3.40 15.12
N ARG A 143 3.18 -4.30 14.64
CA ARG A 143 1.88 -4.50 15.28
C ARG A 143 1.95 -5.24 16.62
N ARG A 144 3.08 -5.83 16.97
CA ARG A 144 3.31 -6.55 18.23
C ARG A 144 4.10 -5.73 19.27
N SER A 145 4.68 -4.61 18.83
CA SER A 145 5.35 -3.63 19.71
C SER A 145 4.31 -2.74 20.41
#